data_e82a9ff3c56c72de1e015eb2e34d3913
#
_entry.id   e82a9ff3c56c72de1e015eb2e34d3913
#
_cell.length_a   1.000
_cell.length_b   1.000
_cell.length_c   1.000
_cell.angle_alpha   90.00
_cell.angle_beta   90.00
_cell.angle_gamma   90.00
#
_symmetry.space_group_name_H-M   'P 1'
#
loop_
_entity.id
_entity.type
_entity.pdbx_description
1 polymer ?
#
loop_
_entity_poly.entity_id
_entity_poly.type
_entity_poly.pdbx_seq_one_letter_code
_entity_poly.pdbx_strand_id
1 'polypeptide(L)'
;NVAISLLGTDHVGLFGYAGVGSSIRNLGLVNVSVNGSGAIGALAGNNYGTINNVDSSGTVTGSGSYVGGLVGYSAGPISNSNSAATVSASGNYIGGLLGWNSHATINNVYATGAVSSSGTHVAGLVGVNDQGAISDAYATGKVSGSGPYVGGLVGWNSYATISNVYATGSVSGNGNVVGGLMGYNDHGTIDNAYATGTVSGYQVGGLVGINDHGTISNSHAIGNVGGSSSDYVGGLVGYN
;
A
#
# COMPACT_ATOMS: atom_id res chain seq x y z
N ASN A 1 -19.73 7.30 -13.51
CA ASN A 1 -19.04 6.01 -13.68
C ASN A 1 -18.05 6.12 -14.83
N VAL A 2 -16.78 5.84 -14.58
CA VAL A 2 -15.74 5.77 -15.62
C VAL A 2 -15.26 4.33 -15.70
N ALA A 3 -15.32 3.72 -16.88
CA ALA A 3 -14.78 2.39 -17.13
C ALA A 3 -13.56 2.51 -18.05
N ILE A 4 -12.43 1.98 -17.62
CA ILE A 4 -11.19 1.96 -18.38
C ILE A 4 -10.69 0.50 -18.42
N SER A 5 -10.63 -0.07 -19.62
CA SER A 5 -10.12 -1.42 -19.82
C SER A 5 -9.09 -1.40 -20.95
N LEU A 6 -7.83 -1.42 -20.59
CA LEU A 6 -6.69 -1.31 -21.47
C LEU A 6 -5.68 -2.41 -21.17
N LEU A 7 -5.82 -3.55 -21.83
CA LEU A 7 -4.86 -4.65 -21.75
C LEU A 7 -3.74 -4.41 -22.76
N GLY A 8 -2.49 -4.63 -22.31
CA GLY A 8 -1.31 -4.45 -23.16
C GLY A 8 -0.78 -3.01 -23.22
N THR A 9 -1.26 -2.11 -22.34
CA THR A 9 -0.72 -0.75 -22.18
C THR A 9 0.08 -0.62 -20.89
N ASP A 10 1.15 0.17 -20.94
CA ASP A 10 2.09 0.31 -19.81
C ASP A 10 1.55 1.19 -18.65
N HIS A 11 0.62 2.10 -18.95
CA HIS A 11 0.11 3.05 -17.95
C HIS A 11 -1.40 3.21 -18.10
N VAL A 12 -2.15 2.83 -17.06
CA VAL A 12 -3.61 2.77 -17.11
C VAL A 12 -4.24 3.57 -15.96
N GLY A 13 -5.11 4.48 -16.29
CA GLY A 13 -5.87 5.34 -15.38
C GLY A 13 -6.64 6.40 -16.15
N LEU A 14 -7.35 7.29 -15.44
CA LEU A 14 -7.95 8.46 -16.06
C LEU A 14 -6.88 9.28 -16.81
N PHE A 15 -5.69 9.35 -16.22
CA PHE A 15 -4.46 9.82 -16.86
C PHE A 15 -3.49 8.63 -16.96
N GLY A 16 -3.07 8.23 -18.14
CA GLY A 16 -2.01 7.22 -18.26
C GLY A 16 -0.72 7.69 -17.58
N TYR A 17 -0.34 8.95 -17.81
CA TYR A 17 0.89 9.57 -17.31
C TYR A 17 0.67 11.03 -16.90
N ALA A 18 1.00 11.39 -15.67
CA ALA A 18 1.06 12.75 -15.17
C ALA A 18 2.52 13.20 -15.08
N GLY A 19 2.96 14.09 -15.99
CA GLY A 19 4.35 14.51 -16.13
C GLY A 19 4.82 15.47 -15.05
N VAL A 20 6.14 15.71 -15.01
CA VAL A 20 6.77 16.70 -14.13
C VAL A 20 6.15 18.09 -14.34
N GLY A 21 5.83 18.78 -13.26
CA GLY A 21 5.18 20.09 -13.28
C GLY A 21 3.66 20.05 -13.48
N SER A 22 3.05 18.87 -13.75
CA SER A 22 1.61 18.74 -13.76
C SER A 22 1.00 18.84 -12.37
N SER A 23 -0.24 19.28 -12.28
CA SER A 23 -0.99 19.36 -11.02
C SER A 23 -2.41 18.83 -11.25
N ILE A 24 -2.75 17.72 -10.56
CA ILE A 24 -4.10 17.14 -10.56
C ILE A 24 -4.69 17.41 -9.17
N ARG A 25 -5.82 18.10 -9.12
CA ARG A 25 -6.41 18.49 -7.83
C ARG A 25 -7.92 18.61 -7.88
N ASN A 26 -8.53 18.49 -6.67
CA ASN A 26 -9.96 18.70 -6.47
C ASN A 26 -10.83 17.83 -7.39
N LEU A 27 -10.53 16.55 -7.43
CA LEU A 27 -11.18 15.59 -8.33
C LEU A 27 -11.73 14.39 -7.56
N GLY A 28 -13.01 14.08 -7.76
CA GLY A 28 -13.64 12.87 -7.24
C GLY A 28 -13.91 11.85 -8.33
N LEU A 29 -13.37 10.64 -8.17
CA LEU A 29 -13.58 9.50 -9.06
C LEU A 29 -14.54 8.51 -8.40
N VAL A 30 -15.80 8.55 -8.80
CA VAL A 30 -16.86 7.75 -8.16
C VAL A 30 -17.23 6.54 -9.01
N ASN A 31 -17.20 5.35 -8.38
CA ASN A 31 -17.57 4.07 -9.00
C ASN A 31 -16.80 3.81 -10.31
N VAL A 32 -15.49 4.02 -10.27
CA VAL A 32 -14.64 3.70 -11.42
C VAL A 32 -14.43 2.18 -11.54
N SER A 33 -14.26 1.72 -12.76
CA SER A 33 -13.83 0.35 -13.04
C SER A 33 -12.61 0.41 -13.94
N VAL A 34 -11.45 0.06 -13.39
CA VAL A 34 -10.17 0.09 -14.11
C VAL A 34 -9.60 -1.31 -14.21
N ASN A 35 -9.21 -1.72 -15.40
CA ASN A 35 -8.53 -2.99 -15.66
C ASN A 35 -7.37 -2.78 -16.63
N GLY A 36 -6.19 -3.32 -16.27
CA GLY A 36 -4.98 -3.10 -17.07
C GLY A 36 -3.86 -4.11 -16.81
N SER A 37 -2.69 -3.88 -17.42
CA SER A 37 -1.55 -4.78 -17.34
C SER A 37 -0.20 -4.13 -16.98
N GLY A 38 -0.09 -2.81 -16.98
CA GLY A 38 1.13 -2.09 -16.62
C GLY A 38 1.10 -1.45 -15.23
N ALA A 39 1.39 -0.17 -15.14
CA ALA A 39 1.13 0.63 -13.95
C ALA A 39 -0.35 1.08 -13.97
N ILE A 40 -1.09 0.75 -12.93
CA ILE A 40 -2.55 0.86 -12.92
C ILE A 40 -3.02 1.65 -11.70
N GLY A 41 -3.83 2.68 -11.92
CA GLY A 41 -4.51 3.42 -10.86
C GLY A 41 -5.82 4.04 -11.37
N ALA A 42 -6.78 4.29 -10.50
CA ALA A 42 -8.03 4.93 -10.89
C ALA A 42 -7.76 6.32 -11.51
N LEU A 43 -6.86 7.09 -10.89
CA LEU A 43 -6.47 8.42 -11.36
C LEU A 43 -5.35 8.35 -12.39
N ALA A 44 -4.23 7.73 -12.04
CA ALA A 44 -3.06 7.72 -12.92
C ALA A 44 -2.31 6.38 -12.89
N GLY A 45 -1.84 5.93 -14.05
CA GLY A 45 -0.86 4.86 -14.12
C GLY A 45 0.46 5.32 -13.48
N ASN A 46 1.07 6.38 -14.00
CA ASN A 46 2.29 6.99 -13.45
C ASN A 46 2.08 8.45 -13.10
N ASN A 47 2.64 8.87 -11.95
CA ASN A 47 2.63 10.26 -11.49
C ASN A 47 4.05 10.78 -11.22
N TYR A 48 4.43 11.85 -11.89
CA TYR A 48 5.63 12.67 -11.64
C TYR A 48 5.27 14.12 -11.27
N GLY A 49 3.98 14.43 -11.29
CA GLY A 49 3.42 15.73 -10.92
C GLY A 49 2.95 15.77 -9.48
N THR A 50 2.12 16.73 -9.15
CA THR A 50 1.49 16.86 -7.83
C THR A 50 0.04 16.39 -7.88
N ILE A 51 -0.34 15.54 -6.92
CA ILE A 51 -1.74 15.13 -6.69
C ILE A 51 -2.19 15.68 -5.34
N ASN A 52 -3.30 16.43 -5.33
CA ASN A 52 -3.83 17.02 -4.11
C ASN A 52 -5.36 17.05 -4.09
N ASN A 53 -5.95 16.61 -2.99
CA ASN A 53 -7.40 16.59 -2.79
C ASN A 53 -8.11 15.80 -3.92
N VAL A 54 -7.75 14.53 -4.05
CA VAL A 54 -8.32 13.60 -5.03
C VAL A 54 -8.82 12.35 -4.33
N ASP A 55 -10.05 11.97 -4.64
CA ASP A 55 -10.71 10.81 -4.07
C ASP A 55 -11.02 9.77 -5.16
N SER A 56 -10.88 8.50 -4.84
CA SER A 56 -11.29 7.41 -5.75
C SER A 56 -12.13 6.36 -5.05
N SER A 57 -13.11 5.82 -5.77
CA SER A 57 -13.91 4.67 -5.33
C SER A 57 -14.27 3.77 -6.52
N GLY A 58 -14.57 2.50 -6.24
CA GLY A 58 -14.91 1.52 -7.27
C GLY A 58 -13.98 0.30 -7.25
N THR A 59 -13.52 -0.14 -8.42
CA THR A 59 -12.65 -1.32 -8.55
C THR A 59 -11.45 -1.05 -9.44
N VAL A 60 -10.27 -1.50 -8.99
CA VAL A 60 -9.04 -1.52 -9.77
C VAL A 60 -8.54 -2.96 -9.85
N THR A 61 -8.43 -3.47 -11.07
CA THR A 61 -8.03 -4.85 -11.32
C THR A 61 -6.90 -4.91 -12.34
N GLY A 62 -6.09 -5.95 -12.29
CA GLY A 62 -5.10 -6.16 -13.33
C GLY A 62 -3.96 -7.09 -12.98
N SER A 63 -3.11 -7.32 -13.98
CA SER A 63 -1.89 -8.14 -13.88
C SER A 63 -0.61 -7.30 -13.84
N GLY A 64 -0.75 -5.97 -13.78
CA GLY A 64 0.38 -5.04 -13.79
C GLY A 64 1.26 -5.12 -12.56
N SER A 65 2.52 -4.69 -12.71
CA SER A 65 3.47 -4.71 -11.59
C SER A 65 3.21 -3.63 -10.53
N TYR A 66 2.64 -2.50 -10.92
CA TYR A 66 2.36 -1.38 -10.02
C TYR A 66 0.87 -1.09 -10.01
N VAL A 67 0.16 -1.55 -9.00
CA VAL A 67 -1.30 -1.36 -8.93
C VAL A 67 -1.69 -0.64 -7.66
N GLY A 68 -2.34 0.49 -7.80
CA GLY A 68 -2.89 1.26 -6.70
C GLY A 68 -4.35 1.65 -6.92
N GLY A 69 -5.10 1.77 -5.86
CA GLY A 69 -6.50 2.21 -5.95
C GLY A 69 -6.65 3.63 -6.49
N LEU A 70 -5.60 4.47 -6.35
CA LEU A 70 -5.53 5.82 -6.91
C LEU A 70 -4.45 5.93 -7.98
N VAL A 71 -3.22 5.50 -7.69
CA VAL A 71 -2.05 5.65 -8.56
C VAL A 71 -1.24 4.36 -8.60
N GLY A 72 -0.77 3.94 -9.77
CA GLY A 72 0.10 2.77 -9.91
C GLY A 72 1.52 3.04 -9.38
N TYR A 73 2.21 4.00 -9.95
CA TYR A 73 3.56 4.43 -9.59
C TYR A 73 3.60 5.94 -9.36
N SER A 74 4.29 6.39 -8.31
CA SER A 74 4.47 7.83 -8.06
C SER A 74 5.90 8.17 -7.68
N ALA A 75 6.48 9.15 -8.38
CA ALA A 75 7.67 9.90 -7.99
C ALA A 75 7.33 11.37 -7.68
N GLY A 76 6.06 11.75 -7.78
CA GLY A 76 5.55 13.05 -7.39
C GLY A 76 4.73 12.99 -6.10
N PRO A 77 4.63 14.10 -5.35
CA PRO A 77 3.91 14.11 -4.08
C PRO A 77 2.41 13.87 -4.23
N ILE A 78 1.84 13.15 -3.25
CA ILE A 78 0.40 12.92 -3.11
C ILE A 78 -0.03 13.41 -1.73
N SER A 79 -1.01 14.30 -1.68
CA SER A 79 -1.50 14.84 -0.41
C SER A 79 -3.02 14.99 -0.37
N ASN A 80 -3.61 14.97 0.84
CA ASN A 80 -5.03 15.19 1.07
C ASN A 80 -5.93 14.31 0.17
N SER A 81 -5.52 13.09 -0.09
CA SER A 81 -6.13 12.24 -1.11
C SER A 81 -6.43 10.84 -0.56
N ASN A 82 -7.43 10.18 -1.13
CA ASN A 82 -7.81 8.87 -0.61
C ASN A 82 -8.30 7.90 -1.68
N SER A 83 -8.36 6.63 -1.29
CA SER A 83 -8.93 5.58 -2.11
C SER A 83 -9.86 4.68 -1.29
N ALA A 84 -11.10 4.58 -1.71
CA ALA A 84 -12.05 3.58 -1.26
C ALA A 84 -12.23 2.45 -2.30
N ALA A 85 -11.37 2.40 -3.32
CA ALA A 85 -11.45 1.39 -4.36
C ALA A 85 -11.01 0.01 -3.85
N THR A 86 -11.74 -1.04 -4.22
CA THR A 86 -11.28 -2.42 -4.04
C THR A 86 -10.21 -2.71 -5.09
N VAL A 87 -9.06 -3.22 -4.63
CA VAL A 87 -7.93 -3.57 -5.50
C VAL A 87 -7.77 -5.08 -5.56
N SER A 88 -7.79 -5.65 -6.77
CA SER A 88 -7.54 -7.07 -7.01
C SER A 88 -6.54 -7.24 -8.15
N ALA A 89 -5.35 -7.76 -7.83
CA ALA A 89 -4.26 -7.82 -8.80
C ALA A 89 -3.42 -9.10 -8.67
N SER A 90 -2.66 -9.42 -9.71
CA SER A 90 -1.69 -10.53 -9.69
C SER A 90 -0.23 -10.08 -9.85
N GLY A 91 0.01 -8.78 -10.02
CA GLY A 91 1.35 -8.20 -10.14
C GLY A 91 2.10 -8.06 -8.81
N ASN A 92 3.20 -7.31 -8.80
CA ASN A 92 4.18 -7.37 -7.70
C ASN A 92 3.99 -6.33 -6.59
N TYR A 93 3.59 -5.11 -6.91
CA TYR A 93 3.58 -3.98 -5.97
C TYR A 93 2.16 -3.40 -5.89
N ILE A 94 1.44 -3.80 -4.89
CA ILE A 94 0.00 -3.59 -4.82
C ILE A 94 -0.37 -2.84 -3.54
N GLY A 95 -1.00 -1.68 -3.70
CA GLY A 95 -1.49 -0.88 -2.58
C GLY A 95 -2.93 -0.41 -2.75
N GLY A 96 -3.63 -0.20 -1.68
CA GLY A 96 -4.99 0.33 -1.69
C GLY A 96 -5.07 1.76 -2.21
N LEU A 97 -3.98 2.54 -2.09
CA LEU A 97 -3.83 3.88 -2.66
C LEU A 97 -2.78 3.89 -3.78
N LEU A 98 -1.59 3.37 -3.53
CA LEU A 98 -0.42 3.51 -4.37
C LEU A 98 0.36 2.20 -4.47
N GLY A 99 0.69 1.74 -5.68
CA GLY A 99 1.54 0.55 -5.88
C GLY A 99 2.98 0.78 -5.43
N TRP A 100 3.65 1.81 -5.94
CA TRP A 100 5.05 2.14 -5.62
C TRP A 100 5.24 3.65 -5.43
N ASN A 101 5.77 4.03 -4.28
CA ASN A 101 6.28 5.36 -3.97
C ASN A 101 7.79 5.41 -4.17
N SER A 102 8.27 6.24 -5.07
CA SER A 102 9.70 6.45 -5.33
C SER A 102 10.10 7.85 -4.92
N HIS A 103 10.80 8.00 -3.79
CA HIS A 103 11.36 9.26 -3.28
C HIS A 103 10.34 10.38 -2.98
N ALA A 104 9.04 10.12 -3.14
CA ALA A 104 8.03 11.17 -2.98
C ALA A 104 7.50 11.26 -1.53
N THR A 105 6.95 12.43 -1.21
CA THR A 105 6.22 12.64 0.05
C THR A 105 4.74 12.32 -0.14
N ILE A 106 4.23 11.44 0.70
CA ILE A 106 2.83 11.04 0.78
C ILE A 106 2.30 11.50 2.14
N ASN A 107 1.37 12.46 2.15
CA ASN A 107 0.92 13.06 3.39
C ASN A 107 -0.59 13.25 3.43
N ASN A 108 -1.19 13.04 4.61
CA ASN A 108 -2.63 13.16 4.84
C ASN A 108 -3.44 12.34 3.83
N VAL A 109 -3.20 11.05 3.80
CA VAL A 109 -3.82 10.12 2.84
C VAL A 109 -4.38 8.88 3.54
N TYR A 110 -5.36 8.24 2.91
CA TYR A 110 -5.88 6.98 3.44
C TYR A 110 -6.43 6.05 2.37
N ALA A 111 -6.53 4.77 2.74
CA ALA A 111 -7.20 3.77 1.93
C ALA A 111 -8.16 2.94 2.78
N THR A 112 -9.38 2.75 2.29
CA THR A 112 -10.42 1.99 3.00
C THR A 112 -10.90 0.75 2.23
N GLY A 113 -10.56 0.66 0.95
CA GLY A 113 -10.91 -0.47 0.11
C GLY A 113 -10.14 -1.74 0.47
N ALA A 114 -10.74 -2.90 0.22
CA ALA A 114 -10.07 -4.17 0.39
C ALA A 114 -8.99 -4.37 -0.69
N VAL A 115 -7.87 -5.00 -0.31
CA VAL A 115 -6.78 -5.35 -1.21
C VAL A 115 -6.57 -6.86 -1.23
N SER A 116 -6.57 -7.44 -2.43
CA SER A 116 -6.32 -8.88 -2.64
C SER A 116 -5.33 -9.08 -3.77
N SER A 117 -4.24 -9.83 -3.52
CA SER A 117 -3.22 -10.06 -4.56
C SER A 117 -2.42 -11.35 -4.33
N SER A 118 -1.97 -11.93 -5.44
CA SER A 118 -0.92 -12.97 -5.44
C SER A 118 0.50 -12.40 -5.61
N GLY A 119 0.63 -11.09 -5.74
CA GLY A 119 1.91 -10.39 -5.92
C GLY A 119 2.81 -10.36 -4.69
N THR A 120 4.02 -9.82 -4.87
CA THR A 120 5.08 -9.93 -3.86
C THR A 120 4.97 -8.95 -2.69
N HIS A 121 4.52 -7.72 -2.94
CA HIS A 121 4.42 -6.64 -1.94
C HIS A 121 2.97 -6.12 -1.93
N VAL A 122 2.21 -6.55 -0.95
CA VAL A 122 0.76 -6.30 -0.90
C VAL A 122 0.44 -5.50 0.36
N ALA A 123 -0.27 -4.39 0.21
CA ALA A 123 -0.56 -3.52 1.34
C ALA A 123 -1.90 -2.81 1.25
N GLY A 124 -2.40 -2.40 2.40
CA GLY A 124 -3.63 -1.64 2.50
C GLY A 124 -3.51 -0.22 1.95
N LEU A 125 -2.30 0.41 1.99
CA LEU A 125 -2.07 1.77 1.48
C LEU A 125 -1.04 1.80 0.36
N VAL A 126 0.21 1.41 0.63
CA VAL A 126 1.33 1.52 -0.32
C VAL A 126 2.06 0.20 -0.43
N GLY A 127 2.15 -0.38 -1.64
CA GLY A 127 2.86 -1.64 -1.86
C GLY A 127 4.34 -1.55 -1.49
N VAL A 128 5.06 -0.56 -2.02
CA VAL A 128 6.46 -0.25 -1.70
C VAL A 128 6.64 1.24 -1.45
N ASN A 129 7.33 1.59 -0.37
CA ASN A 129 7.83 2.93 -0.09
C ASN A 129 9.36 2.92 -0.18
N ASP A 130 9.88 3.40 -1.29
CA ASP A 130 11.31 3.42 -1.60
C ASP A 130 11.86 4.83 -1.45
N GLN A 131 12.69 5.06 -0.43
CA GLN A 131 13.36 6.32 -0.10
C GLN A 131 12.39 7.51 0.01
N GLY A 132 11.09 7.24 0.21
CA GLY A 132 10.04 8.24 0.34
C GLY A 132 9.68 8.54 1.80
N ALA A 133 8.73 9.46 1.99
CA ALA A 133 8.15 9.73 3.29
C ALA A 133 6.62 9.51 3.26
N ILE A 134 6.10 8.80 4.27
CA ILE A 134 4.66 8.66 4.48
C ILE A 134 4.32 9.22 5.85
N SER A 135 3.40 10.18 5.92
CA SER A 135 2.96 10.74 7.19
C SER A 135 1.45 11.00 7.23
N ASP A 136 0.90 11.00 8.45
CA ASP A 136 -0.51 11.29 8.69
C ASP A 136 -1.43 10.42 7.82
N ALA A 137 -1.19 9.09 7.84
CA ALA A 137 -1.81 8.19 6.89
C ALA A 137 -2.38 6.92 7.53
N TYR A 138 -3.41 6.34 6.91
CA TYR A 138 -3.97 5.10 7.46
C TYR A 138 -4.59 4.17 6.39
N ALA A 139 -4.73 2.91 6.79
CA ALA A 139 -5.47 1.92 6.03
C ALA A 139 -6.44 1.14 6.94
N THR A 140 -7.68 0.98 6.49
CA THR A 140 -8.71 0.25 7.24
C THR A 140 -9.26 -0.97 6.49
N GLY A 141 -8.95 -1.08 5.22
CA GLY A 141 -9.38 -2.19 4.37
C GLY A 141 -8.73 -3.52 4.76
N LYS A 142 -9.45 -4.62 4.53
CA LYS A 142 -8.87 -5.96 4.64
C LYS A 142 -7.77 -6.16 3.60
N VAL A 143 -6.64 -6.75 4.03
CA VAL A 143 -5.54 -7.13 3.13
C VAL A 143 -5.40 -8.65 3.08
N SER A 144 -5.37 -9.20 1.87
CA SER A 144 -5.15 -10.62 1.63
C SER A 144 -4.07 -10.81 0.55
N GLY A 145 -2.91 -11.33 0.93
CA GLY A 145 -1.79 -11.57 0.02
C GLY A 145 -1.31 -13.02 0.06
N SER A 146 -0.83 -13.55 -1.07
CA SER A 146 -0.13 -14.83 -1.09
C SER A 146 1.36 -14.72 -1.40
N GLY A 147 1.84 -13.50 -1.65
CA GLY A 147 3.25 -13.19 -1.86
C GLY A 147 4.05 -12.96 -0.57
N PRO A 148 5.38 -12.72 -0.72
CA PRO A 148 6.32 -12.69 0.42
C PRO A 148 6.08 -11.60 1.46
N TYR A 149 5.67 -10.40 1.06
CA TYR A 149 5.59 -9.25 1.99
C TYR A 149 4.19 -8.65 2.00
N VAL A 150 3.47 -8.86 3.11
CA VAL A 150 2.09 -8.40 3.26
C VAL A 150 1.99 -7.49 4.48
N GLY A 151 1.54 -6.26 4.29
CA GLY A 151 1.37 -5.27 5.35
C GLY A 151 -0.01 -4.63 5.37
N GLY A 152 -0.51 -4.32 6.54
CA GLY A 152 -1.78 -3.61 6.68
C GLY A 152 -1.74 -2.20 6.11
N LEU A 153 -0.57 -1.52 6.17
CA LEU A 153 -0.33 -0.20 5.60
C LEU A 153 0.68 -0.25 4.46
N VAL A 154 1.87 -0.81 4.68
CA VAL A 154 2.96 -0.85 3.70
C VAL A 154 3.50 -2.28 3.56
N GLY A 155 3.69 -2.75 2.32
CA GLY A 155 4.29 -4.06 2.04
C GLY A 155 5.79 -4.08 2.34
N TRP A 156 6.53 -3.14 1.77
CA TRP A 156 7.97 -2.96 1.97
C TRP A 156 8.34 -1.47 2.09
N ASN A 157 9.08 -1.13 3.15
CA ASN A 157 9.62 0.20 3.41
C ASN A 157 11.15 0.12 3.30
N SER A 158 11.72 0.75 2.29
CA SER A 158 13.15 0.67 1.98
C SER A 158 13.81 2.04 2.13
N TYR A 159 14.73 2.18 3.09
CA TYR A 159 15.45 3.43 3.38
C TYR A 159 14.55 4.66 3.50
N ALA A 160 13.34 4.47 4.03
CA ALA A 160 12.25 5.42 3.97
C ALA A 160 11.67 5.70 5.37
N THR A 161 10.93 6.79 5.52
CA THR A 161 10.36 7.20 6.80
C THR A 161 8.85 7.10 6.82
N ILE A 162 8.31 6.61 7.93
CA ILE A 162 6.87 6.50 8.16
C ILE A 162 6.55 7.05 9.54
N SER A 163 5.61 8.00 9.64
CA SER A 163 5.24 8.62 10.91
C SER A 163 3.75 8.94 11.01
N ASN A 164 3.20 8.90 12.24
CA ASN A 164 1.79 9.20 12.52
C ASN A 164 0.84 8.34 11.69
N VAL A 165 0.98 7.04 11.72
CA VAL A 165 0.23 6.14 10.83
C VAL A 165 -0.44 4.99 11.57
N TYR A 166 -1.48 4.43 10.94
CA TYR A 166 -2.09 3.23 11.50
C TYR A 166 -2.74 2.31 10.47
N ALA A 167 -2.89 1.05 10.85
CA ALA A 167 -3.66 0.06 10.13
C ALA A 167 -4.64 -0.65 11.06
N THR A 168 -5.92 -0.72 10.67
CA THR A 168 -6.96 -1.38 11.48
C THR A 168 -7.61 -2.57 10.78
N GLY A 169 -7.38 -2.72 9.50
CA GLY A 169 -7.87 -3.85 8.71
C GLY A 169 -7.20 -5.18 9.11
N SER A 170 -7.91 -6.28 8.97
CA SER A 170 -7.30 -7.60 9.11
C SER A 170 -6.31 -7.88 7.99
N VAL A 171 -5.18 -8.48 8.33
CA VAL A 171 -4.12 -8.84 7.38
C VAL A 171 -3.94 -10.35 7.35
N SER A 172 -4.08 -10.95 6.20
CA SER A 172 -3.86 -12.39 6.00
C SER A 172 -2.87 -12.63 4.87
N GLY A 173 -1.83 -13.40 5.14
CA GLY A 173 -0.83 -13.77 4.14
C GLY A 173 -0.59 -15.28 4.16
N ASN A 174 -0.72 -15.94 3.02
CA ASN A 174 -0.21 -17.29 2.83
C ASN A 174 1.29 -17.27 2.46
N GLY A 175 1.85 -16.08 2.30
CA GLY A 175 3.26 -15.85 2.04
C GLY A 175 4.11 -15.82 3.31
N ASN A 176 5.38 -15.48 3.17
CA ASN A 176 6.36 -15.70 4.22
C ASN A 176 6.31 -14.64 5.33
N VAL A 177 6.14 -13.35 5.00
CA VAL A 177 6.29 -12.26 5.97
C VAL A 177 5.05 -11.39 6.02
N VAL A 178 4.42 -11.31 7.18
CA VAL A 178 3.16 -10.58 7.37
C VAL A 178 3.26 -9.67 8.58
N GLY A 179 2.89 -8.42 8.43
CA GLY A 179 2.81 -7.47 9.54
C GLY A 179 1.47 -6.74 9.58
N GLY A 180 1.00 -6.45 10.77
CA GLY A 180 -0.26 -5.71 10.95
C GLY A 180 -0.23 -4.31 10.36
N LEU A 181 0.95 -3.67 10.42
CA LEU A 181 1.22 -2.40 9.75
C LEU A 181 2.09 -2.61 8.51
N MET A 182 3.18 -3.36 8.64
CA MET A 182 4.21 -3.45 7.63
C MET A 182 4.76 -4.86 7.47
N GLY A 183 4.88 -5.35 6.22
CA GLY A 183 5.51 -6.63 5.94
C GLY A 183 7.01 -6.60 6.25
N TYR A 184 7.77 -5.73 5.58
CA TYR A 184 9.22 -5.65 5.69
C TYR A 184 9.70 -4.20 5.82
N ASN A 185 10.48 -3.90 6.86
CA ASN A 185 11.16 -2.62 7.07
C ASN A 185 12.66 -2.80 6.89
N ASP A 186 13.19 -2.29 5.80
CA ASP A 186 14.60 -2.37 5.40
C ASP A 186 15.27 -1.01 5.59
N HIS A 187 16.12 -0.88 6.62
CA HIS A 187 16.81 0.36 7.00
C HIS A 187 15.88 1.58 7.16
N GLY A 188 14.57 1.35 7.31
CA GLY A 188 13.58 2.41 7.41
C GLY A 188 13.28 2.84 8.85
N THR A 189 12.65 3.98 9.01
CA THR A 189 12.19 4.50 10.31
C THR A 189 10.67 4.46 10.39
N ILE A 190 10.15 3.91 11.48
CA ILE A 190 8.74 3.90 11.86
C ILE A 190 8.59 4.63 13.19
N ASP A 191 7.82 5.71 13.21
CA ASP A 191 7.55 6.46 14.45
C ASP A 191 6.06 6.74 14.61
N ASN A 192 5.58 6.65 15.85
CA ASN A 192 4.19 6.91 16.21
C ASN A 192 3.20 6.13 15.31
N ALA A 193 3.29 4.80 15.36
CA ALA A 193 2.52 3.93 14.49
C ALA A 193 1.79 2.82 15.27
N TYR A 194 0.62 2.40 14.79
CA TYR A 194 -0.07 1.28 15.43
C TYR A 194 -0.84 0.38 14.44
N ALA A 195 -1.03 -0.87 14.88
CA ALA A 195 -1.87 -1.83 14.19
C ALA A 195 -2.87 -2.47 15.17
N THR A 196 -4.14 -2.58 14.77
CA THR A 196 -5.20 -3.16 15.61
C THR A 196 -5.92 -4.34 14.97
N GLY A 197 -5.70 -4.59 13.70
CA GLY A 197 -6.29 -5.71 12.97
C GLY A 197 -5.73 -7.06 13.38
N THR A 198 -6.47 -8.12 13.16
CA THR A 198 -5.95 -9.48 13.27
C THR A 198 -4.93 -9.75 12.18
N VAL A 199 -3.82 -10.38 12.53
CA VAL A 199 -2.74 -10.72 11.59
C VAL A 199 -2.54 -12.22 11.54
N SER A 200 -2.47 -12.80 10.34
CA SER A 200 -2.22 -14.23 10.17
C SER A 200 -1.30 -14.52 8.98
N GLY A 201 -0.39 -15.48 9.14
CA GLY A 201 0.58 -15.82 8.11
C GLY A 201 1.61 -16.84 8.58
N TYR A 202 2.77 -16.88 7.91
CA TYR A 202 3.88 -17.77 8.26
C TYR A 202 4.84 -17.07 9.24
N GLN A 203 5.62 -16.06 8.81
CA GLN A 203 6.39 -15.18 9.70
C GLN A 203 5.55 -13.95 10.01
N VAL A 204 5.20 -13.73 11.27
CA VAL A 204 4.16 -12.76 11.61
C VAL A 204 4.63 -11.82 12.71
N GLY A 205 4.44 -10.53 12.49
CA GLY A 205 4.52 -9.52 13.53
C GLY A 205 3.20 -8.76 13.69
N GLY A 206 2.81 -8.49 14.90
CA GLY A 206 1.60 -7.72 15.17
C GLY A 206 1.65 -6.32 14.54
N LEU A 207 2.84 -5.71 14.49
CA LEU A 207 3.12 -4.46 13.81
C LEU A 207 3.95 -4.69 12.54
N VAL A 208 5.13 -5.28 12.66
CA VAL A 208 6.09 -5.46 11.56
C VAL A 208 6.49 -6.92 11.45
N GLY A 209 6.41 -7.49 10.25
CA GLY A 209 6.83 -8.87 9.98
C GLY A 209 8.34 -9.05 10.18
N ILE A 210 9.15 -8.30 9.43
CA ILE A 210 10.61 -8.23 9.58
C ILE A 210 11.04 -6.76 9.68
N ASN A 211 11.90 -6.48 10.68
CA ASN A 211 12.60 -5.20 10.82
C ASN A 211 14.10 -5.43 10.64
N ASP A 212 14.62 -5.14 9.47
CA ASP A 212 16.02 -5.34 9.13
C ASP A 212 16.77 -4.00 9.17
N HIS A 213 17.66 -3.82 10.17
CA HIS A 213 18.40 -2.59 10.40
C HIS A 213 17.51 -1.32 10.50
N GLY A 214 16.21 -1.47 10.68
CA GLY A 214 15.27 -0.37 10.81
C GLY A 214 15.06 0.10 12.26
N THR A 215 14.51 1.29 12.42
CA THR A 215 14.14 1.85 13.72
C THR A 215 12.63 1.85 13.89
N ILE A 216 12.15 1.40 15.05
CA ILE A 216 10.74 1.47 15.44
C ILE A 216 10.67 2.20 16.77
N SER A 217 9.90 3.30 16.84
CA SER A 217 9.69 4.10 18.05
C SER A 217 8.22 4.45 18.25
N ASN A 218 7.83 4.70 19.49
CA ASN A 218 6.49 5.17 19.88
C ASN A 218 5.32 4.37 19.26
N SER A 219 5.51 3.07 19.06
CA SER A 219 4.63 2.26 18.24
C SER A 219 4.11 1.03 18.99
N HIS A 220 2.91 0.54 18.61
CA HIS A 220 2.30 -0.61 19.29
C HIS A 220 1.41 -1.44 18.37
N ALA A 221 1.13 -2.67 18.79
CA ALA A 221 0.14 -3.53 18.15
C ALA A 221 -0.79 -4.13 19.24
N ILE A 222 -2.09 -4.17 18.97
CA ILE A 222 -3.09 -4.72 19.90
C ILE A 222 -4.00 -5.78 19.26
N GLY A 223 -3.78 -6.11 18.00
CA GLY A 223 -4.51 -7.15 17.28
C GLY A 223 -4.04 -8.57 17.65
N ASN A 224 -4.90 -9.56 17.40
CA ASN A 224 -4.51 -10.96 17.55
C ASN A 224 -3.50 -11.35 16.45
N VAL A 225 -2.45 -12.05 16.85
CA VAL A 225 -1.41 -12.57 15.95
C VAL A 225 -1.52 -14.08 15.87
N GLY A 226 -1.73 -14.62 14.66
CA GLY A 226 -1.79 -16.04 14.38
C GLY A 226 -0.72 -16.46 13.38
N GLY A 227 0.25 -17.26 13.82
CA GLY A 227 1.27 -17.86 12.94
C GLY A 227 0.99 -19.33 12.66
N SER A 228 1.24 -19.78 11.44
CA SER A 228 1.18 -21.19 11.07
C SER A 228 2.61 -21.75 11.02
N SER A 229 3.03 -22.47 12.09
CA SER A 229 4.27 -23.28 12.15
C SER A 229 5.58 -22.57 11.77
N SER A 230 5.77 -21.30 12.14
CA SER A 230 7.00 -20.54 11.92
C SER A 230 7.75 -20.32 13.23
N ASP A 231 9.07 -20.19 13.13
CA ASP A 231 9.95 -19.82 14.26
C ASP A 231 9.89 -18.31 14.58
N TYR A 232 9.27 -17.50 13.72
CA TYR A 232 9.25 -16.04 13.85
C TYR A 232 7.83 -15.49 13.96
N VAL A 233 7.25 -15.59 15.16
CA VAL A 233 5.95 -14.99 15.48
C VAL A 233 6.10 -14.07 16.68
N GLY A 234 5.88 -12.79 16.49
CA GLY A 234 6.02 -11.76 17.52
C GLY A 234 4.76 -10.92 17.70
N GLY A 235 4.40 -10.60 18.94
CA GLY A 235 3.27 -9.72 19.23
C GLY A 235 3.46 -8.30 18.67
N LEU A 236 4.71 -7.85 18.51
CA LEU A 236 5.06 -6.57 17.89
C LEU A 236 5.84 -6.79 16.59
N VAL A 237 6.98 -7.47 16.64
CA VAL A 237 7.87 -7.72 15.50
C VAL A 237 8.12 -9.22 15.40
N GLY A 238 8.00 -9.79 14.20
CA GLY A 238 8.28 -11.20 13.97
C GLY A 238 9.77 -11.49 14.02
N TYR A 239 10.59 -10.74 13.26
CA TYR A 239 12.06 -10.83 13.26
C TYR A 239 12.66 -9.41 13.30
N ASN A 240 13.64 -9.20 14.22
CA ASN A 240 14.30 -7.92 14.43
C ASN A 240 15.81 -8.09 14.40
#